data_596b9bb5d800608300a49b2a6245f576
#
_entry.id   596b9bb5d800608300a49b2a6245f576
#
_cell.length_a   1.000
_cell.length_b   1.000
_cell.length_c   1.000
_cell.angle_alpha   90.00
_cell.angle_beta   90.00
_cell.angle_gamma   90.00
#
_symmetry.space_group_name_H-M   'P 1'
#
loop_
_entity.id
_entity.type
_entity.pdbx_description
1 polymer ?
#
loop_
_entity_poly.entity_id
_entity_poly.type
_entity_poly.pdbx_seq_one_letter_code
_entity_poly.pdbx_strand_id
1 'polypeptide(L)'
;MRIACVAETPDYLPAIAQAHLQAFGTLLPEWNFDEALSELRSHTRDGVIPTTWVALDQTQWLGSVSLLENDDARIRQWSPWLASLYVQPQARGQGVGEALVAHCVQAAACLGVPLLYLYCQPALVPFYQQLGWQTHTEFLLGPMQVVVMCIAPGAVTQ
;
A
#
# COMPACT_ATOMS: atom_id res chain seq x y z
N MET A 1 14.90 -12.03 -1.05
CA MET A 1 13.90 -11.04 -0.55
C MET A 1 12.87 -11.76 0.30
N ARG A 2 12.52 -11.17 1.44
CA ARG A 2 11.38 -11.65 2.23
C ARG A 2 10.46 -10.49 2.57
N ILE A 3 9.21 -10.79 2.87
CA ILE A 3 8.21 -9.80 3.25
C ILE A 3 7.79 -10.09 4.70
N ALA A 4 7.85 -9.07 5.55
CA ALA A 4 7.53 -9.18 6.97
C ALA A 4 6.62 -8.03 7.40
N CYS A 5 5.83 -8.26 8.45
CA CYS A 5 5.04 -7.20 9.07
C CYS A 5 5.99 -6.18 9.72
N VAL A 6 5.63 -4.89 9.68
CA VAL A 6 6.48 -3.82 10.26
C VAL A 6 6.72 -4.03 11.76
N ALA A 7 5.84 -4.75 12.44
CA ALA A 7 6.05 -5.08 13.85
C ALA A 7 7.34 -5.85 14.11
N GLU A 8 7.81 -6.61 13.11
CA GLU A 8 9.04 -7.39 13.17
C GLU A 8 10.28 -6.57 12.80
N THR A 9 10.09 -5.33 12.34
CA THR A 9 11.16 -4.50 11.82
C THR A 9 11.08 -3.07 12.36
N PRO A 10 11.03 -2.89 13.71
CA PRO A 10 10.81 -1.57 14.29
C PRO A 10 11.90 -0.56 13.96
N ASP A 11 13.12 -1.03 13.69
CA ASP A 11 14.24 -0.15 13.37
C ASP A 11 14.07 0.57 12.03
N TYR A 12 13.24 0.05 11.14
CA TYR A 12 13.00 0.67 9.84
C TYR A 12 11.84 1.65 9.84
N LEU A 13 11.03 1.70 10.90
CA LEU A 13 9.84 2.55 10.93
C LEU A 13 10.11 4.02 10.66
N PRO A 14 11.15 4.65 11.24
CA PRO A 14 11.42 6.05 10.93
C PRO A 14 11.78 6.28 9.46
N ALA A 15 12.58 5.40 8.86
CA ALA A 15 12.96 5.51 7.45
C ALA A 15 11.74 5.34 6.53
N ILE A 16 10.86 4.40 6.84
CA ILE A 16 9.64 4.16 6.08
C ILE A 16 8.69 5.36 6.20
N ALA A 17 8.53 5.90 7.40
CA ALA A 17 7.70 7.09 7.63
C ALA A 17 8.21 8.27 6.81
N GLN A 18 9.51 8.50 6.78
CA GLN A 18 10.11 9.58 6.00
C GLN A 18 9.89 9.37 4.50
N ALA A 19 10.07 8.15 4.01
CA ALA A 19 9.85 7.82 2.60
C ALA A 19 8.38 8.03 2.20
N HIS A 20 7.44 7.60 3.04
CA HIS A 20 6.02 7.82 2.78
C HIS A 20 5.68 9.30 2.75
N LEU A 21 6.23 10.08 3.67
CA LEU A 21 5.99 11.51 3.71
C LEU A 21 6.50 12.19 2.43
N GLN A 22 7.70 11.82 1.96
CA GLN A 22 8.27 12.37 0.74
C GLN A 22 7.47 11.97 -0.50
N ALA A 23 7.02 10.72 -0.56
CA ALA A 23 6.32 10.19 -1.73
C ALA A 23 4.86 10.66 -1.80
N PHE A 24 4.18 10.77 -0.66
CA PHE A 24 2.74 10.95 -0.61
C PHE A 24 2.30 12.25 0.08
N GLY A 25 3.21 12.95 0.73
CA GLY A 25 2.89 14.14 1.53
C GLY A 25 2.32 15.31 0.73
N THR A 26 2.60 15.37 -0.56
CA THR A 26 2.04 16.43 -1.42
C THR A 26 0.52 16.34 -1.55
N LEU A 27 -0.05 15.16 -1.34
CA LEU A 27 -1.49 14.93 -1.37
C LEU A 27 -2.16 15.25 -0.05
N LEU A 28 -1.39 15.31 1.03
CA LEU A 28 -1.85 15.51 2.41
C LEU A 28 -0.98 16.59 3.07
N PRO A 29 -1.20 17.86 2.75
CA PRO A 29 -0.28 18.94 3.17
C PRO A 29 -0.17 19.10 4.69
N GLU A 30 -1.14 18.62 5.46
CA GLU A 30 -1.11 18.68 6.92
C GLU A 30 -0.46 17.45 7.56
N TRP A 31 -0.12 16.44 6.76
CA TRP A 31 0.49 15.22 7.23
C TRP A 31 1.98 15.44 7.49
N ASN A 32 2.46 15.07 8.65
CA ASN A 32 3.84 15.28 9.06
C ASN A 32 4.51 13.98 9.47
N PHE A 33 5.83 14.05 9.77
CA PHE A 33 6.62 12.88 10.12
C PHE A 33 6.07 12.15 11.36
N ASP A 34 5.69 12.90 12.40
CA ASP A 34 5.20 12.29 13.63
C ASP A 34 3.89 11.54 13.40
N GLU A 35 3.01 12.08 12.57
CA GLU A 35 1.78 11.40 12.20
C GLU A 35 2.04 10.15 11.37
N ALA A 36 2.94 10.23 10.37
CA ALA A 36 3.31 9.08 9.55
C ALA A 36 3.91 7.97 10.39
N LEU A 37 4.80 8.32 11.31
CA LEU A 37 5.42 7.34 12.21
C LEU A 37 4.39 6.72 13.16
N SER A 38 3.49 7.54 13.71
CA SER A 38 2.43 7.06 14.60
C SER A 38 1.50 6.08 13.90
N GLU A 39 1.12 6.38 12.65
CA GLU A 39 0.30 5.46 11.85
C GLU A 39 1.00 4.12 11.67
N LEU A 40 2.27 4.11 11.28
CA LEU A 40 3.03 2.86 11.10
C LEU A 40 3.14 2.08 12.40
N ARG A 41 3.33 2.76 13.54
CA ARG A 41 3.39 2.10 14.83
C ARG A 41 2.07 1.45 15.21
N SER A 42 0.95 1.94 14.70
CA SER A 42 -0.36 1.33 14.93
C SER A 42 -0.61 0.10 14.05
N HIS A 43 0.18 -0.10 12.98
CA HIS A 43 0.03 -1.22 12.04
C HIS A 43 0.86 -2.44 12.49
N THR A 44 0.75 -2.81 13.77
CA THR A 44 1.68 -3.74 14.41
C THR A 44 1.22 -5.19 14.43
N ARG A 45 0.10 -5.51 13.80
CA ARG A 45 -0.41 -6.90 13.77
C ARG A 45 -0.54 -7.39 12.35
N ASP A 46 0.06 -8.56 12.09
CA ASP A 46 -0.20 -9.28 10.86
C ASP A 46 -1.57 -9.97 10.94
N GLY A 47 -2.24 -10.12 9.79
CA GLY A 47 -3.54 -10.80 9.73
C GLY A 47 -4.74 -9.99 10.21
N VAL A 48 -4.60 -8.68 10.40
CA VAL A 48 -5.68 -7.76 10.75
C VAL A 48 -5.56 -6.49 9.89
N ILE A 49 -6.59 -5.67 9.89
CA ILE A 49 -6.61 -4.36 9.23
C ILE A 49 -6.71 -3.30 10.32
N PRO A 50 -5.81 -2.28 10.36
CA PRO A 50 -4.74 -1.99 9.39
C PRO A 50 -3.45 -2.75 9.67
N THR A 51 -2.65 -2.92 8.62
CA THR A 51 -1.31 -3.50 8.74
C THR A 51 -0.42 -2.97 7.62
N THR A 52 0.90 -3.07 7.82
CA THR A 52 1.89 -2.70 6.81
C THR A 52 2.96 -3.77 6.77
N TRP A 53 3.38 -4.13 5.55
CA TRP A 53 4.45 -5.08 5.31
C TRP A 53 5.63 -4.41 4.67
N VAL A 54 6.80 -4.98 4.90
CA VAL A 54 8.09 -4.49 4.41
C VAL A 54 8.76 -5.60 3.62
N ALA A 55 9.27 -5.27 2.45
CA ALA A 55 10.14 -6.16 1.70
C ALA A 55 11.57 -5.92 2.17
N LEU A 56 12.28 -7.01 2.49
CA LEU A 56 13.62 -6.97 3.07
C LEU A 56 14.58 -7.80 2.23
N ASP A 57 15.82 -7.31 2.13
CA ASP A 57 16.93 -8.06 1.57
C ASP A 57 18.12 -7.92 2.53
N GLN A 58 18.39 -9.01 3.29
CA GLN A 58 19.42 -9.00 4.33
C GLN A 58 19.20 -7.86 5.33
N THR A 59 20.01 -6.79 5.25
CA THR A 59 19.96 -5.66 6.18
C THR A 59 19.26 -4.42 5.62
N GLN A 60 18.68 -4.53 4.41
CA GLN A 60 18.05 -3.37 3.75
C GLN A 60 16.56 -3.57 3.60
N TRP A 61 15.79 -2.49 3.82
CA TRP A 61 14.40 -2.49 3.43
C TRP A 61 14.30 -1.99 1.98
N LEU A 62 13.50 -2.68 1.18
CA LEU A 62 13.40 -2.43 -0.26
C LEU A 62 12.13 -1.68 -0.62
N GLY A 63 11.08 -1.87 0.15
CA GLY A 63 9.79 -1.26 -0.12
C GLY A 63 8.78 -1.66 0.93
N SER A 64 7.56 -1.11 0.81
CA SER A 64 6.49 -1.34 1.78
C SER A 64 5.13 -1.22 1.11
N VAL A 65 4.11 -1.81 1.74
CA VAL A 65 2.72 -1.71 1.32
C VAL A 65 1.83 -1.82 2.55
N SER A 66 0.70 -1.12 2.53
CA SER A 66 -0.26 -1.15 3.63
C SER A 66 -1.61 -1.69 3.18
N LEU A 67 -2.31 -2.34 4.10
CA LEU A 67 -3.70 -2.74 3.96
C LEU A 67 -4.48 -1.94 4.99
N LEU A 68 -5.33 -1.04 4.53
CA LEU A 68 -6.05 -0.08 5.36
C LEU A 68 -7.56 -0.22 5.21
N GLU A 69 -8.29 0.07 6.27
CA GLU A 69 -9.74 0.14 6.18
C GLU A 69 -10.19 1.36 5.36
N ASN A 70 -9.55 2.52 5.58
CA ASN A 70 -9.79 3.75 4.83
C ASN A 70 -8.45 4.38 4.50
N ASP A 71 -8.27 4.81 3.24
CA ASP A 71 -7.05 5.50 2.83
C ASP A 71 -7.22 7.03 2.89
N ASP A 72 -8.37 7.53 2.45
CA ASP A 72 -8.66 8.97 2.47
C ASP A 72 -10.12 9.18 2.83
N ALA A 73 -10.38 10.20 3.65
CA ALA A 73 -11.73 10.50 4.12
C ALA A 73 -12.70 10.83 2.98
N ARG A 74 -12.18 11.30 1.84
CA ARG A 74 -13.00 11.66 0.68
C ARG A 74 -13.52 10.48 -0.11
N ILE A 75 -12.97 9.27 0.12
CA ILE A 75 -13.32 8.06 -0.62
C ILE A 75 -13.64 6.90 0.33
N ARG A 76 -14.34 7.22 1.43
CA ARG A 76 -14.73 6.22 2.44
C ARG A 76 -15.76 5.22 1.98
N GLN A 77 -16.46 5.49 0.88
CA GLN A 77 -17.47 4.59 0.35
C GLN A 77 -16.90 3.27 -0.15
N TRP A 78 -15.59 3.20 -0.37
CA TRP A 78 -14.91 1.97 -0.75
C TRP A 78 -13.97 1.54 0.36
N SER A 79 -13.86 0.24 0.60
CA SER A 79 -13.04 -0.32 1.67
C SER A 79 -12.92 -1.83 1.49
N PRO A 80 -11.82 -2.49 1.89
CA PRO A 80 -10.57 -1.88 2.35
C PRO A 80 -9.65 -1.50 1.19
N TRP A 81 -8.48 -0.94 1.52
CA TRP A 81 -7.55 -0.37 0.55
C TRP A 81 -6.16 -0.99 0.64
N LEU A 82 -5.58 -1.30 -0.53
CA LEU A 82 -4.13 -1.38 -0.69
C LEU A 82 -3.64 0.07 -0.81
N ALA A 83 -2.69 0.44 0.04
CA ALA A 83 -2.27 1.84 0.14
C ALA A 83 -0.77 1.94 0.34
N SER A 84 -0.23 3.10 0.04
CA SER A 84 1.15 3.48 0.36
C SER A 84 2.19 2.49 -0.18
N LEU A 85 1.95 1.95 -1.38
CA LEU A 85 2.95 1.12 -2.05
C LEU A 85 4.15 1.98 -2.39
N TYR A 86 5.30 1.59 -1.85
CA TYR A 86 6.55 2.31 -2.07
C TYR A 86 7.68 1.32 -2.29
N VAL A 87 8.52 1.59 -3.29
CA VAL A 87 9.74 0.83 -3.55
C VAL A 87 10.90 1.82 -3.57
N GLN A 88 11.96 1.51 -2.81
CA GLN A 88 13.16 2.32 -2.80
C GLN A 88 13.70 2.48 -4.22
N PRO A 89 14.19 3.68 -4.60
CA PRO A 89 14.65 3.92 -5.98
C PRO A 89 15.65 2.89 -6.48
N GLN A 90 16.61 2.48 -5.64
CA GLN A 90 17.63 1.50 -6.01
C GLN A 90 17.08 0.08 -6.15
N ALA A 91 15.89 -0.19 -5.65
CA ALA A 91 15.25 -1.51 -5.72
C ALA A 91 14.20 -1.62 -6.83
N ARG A 92 13.94 -0.54 -7.56
CA ARG A 92 12.93 -0.53 -8.61
C ARG A 92 13.35 -1.36 -9.81
N GLY A 93 12.35 -1.88 -10.54
CA GLY A 93 12.61 -2.72 -11.71
C GLY A 93 13.04 -4.15 -11.39
N GLN A 94 12.91 -4.58 -10.14
CA GLN A 94 13.36 -5.90 -9.68
C GLN A 94 12.22 -6.78 -9.16
N GLY A 95 10.97 -6.38 -9.38
CA GLY A 95 9.80 -7.16 -8.97
C GLY A 95 9.37 -6.96 -7.51
N VAL A 96 9.94 -5.99 -6.80
CA VAL A 96 9.58 -5.73 -5.39
C VAL A 96 8.15 -5.26 -5.28
N GLY A 97 7.73 -4.31 -6.13
CA GLY A 97 6.38 -3.78 -6.14
C GLY A 97 5.34 -4.86 -6.40
N GLU A 98 5.58 -5.69 -7.42
CA GLU A 98 4.69 -6.79 -7.75
C GLU A 98 4.56 -7.78 -6.59
N ALA A 99 5.66 -8.10 -5.92
CA ALA A 99 5.66 -9.01 -4.78
C ALA A 99 4.87 -8.43 -3.60
N LEU A 100 5.03 -7.14 -3.32
CA LEU A 100 4.29 -6.46 -2.26
C LEU A 100 2.79 -6.43 -2.55
N VAL A 101 2.41 -6.10 -3.78
CA VAL A 101 1.00 -6.10 -4.19
C VAL A 101 0.40 -7.50 -4.02
N ALA A 102 1.10 -8.53 -4.52
CA ALA A 102 0.64 -9.91 -4.41
C ALA A 102 0.48 -10.34 -2.95
N HIS A 103 1.41 -9.94 -2.08
CA HIS A 103 1.32 -10.26 -0.65
C HIS A 103 0.09 -9.60 -0.01
N CYS A 104 -0.16 -8.34 -0.32
CA CYS A 104 -1.33 -7.61 0.20
C CYS A 104 -2.64 -8.26 -0.27
N VAL A 105 -2.73 -8.63 -1.56
CA VAL A 105 -3.90 -9.30 -2.12
C VAL A 105 -4.12 -10.65 -1.43
N GLN A 106 -3.06 -11.42 -1.24
CA GLN A 106 -3.13 -12.71 -0.55
C GLN A 106 -3.64 -12.55 0.89
N ALA A 107 -3.12 -11.57 1.61
CA ALA A 107 -3.55 -11.29 2.97
C ALA A 107 -5.02 -10.90 3.01
N ALA A 108 -5.48 -10.07 2.09
CA ALA A 108 -6.88 -9.69 1.99
C ALA A 108 -7.76 -10.90 1.70
N ALA A 109 -7.31 -11.81 0.84
CA ALA A 109 -8.04 -13.06 0.55
C ALA A 109 -8.19 -13.91 1.82
N CYS A 110 -7.12 -14.03 2.61
CA CYS A 110 -7.15 -14.78 3.87
C CYS A 110 -8.11 -14.17 4.89
N LEU A 111 -8.35 -12.86 4.82
CA LEU A 111 -9.31 -12.17 5.68
C LEU A 111 -10.74 -12.20 5.15
N GLY A 112 -10.97 -12.84 4.00
CA GLY A 112 -12.31 -12.93 3.40
C GLY A 112 -12.79 -11.65 2.74
N VAL A 113 -11.88 -10.75 2.35
CA VAL A 113 -12.24 -9.48 1.70
C VAL A 113 -12.80 -9.76 0.31
N PRO A 114 -14.04 -9.34 0.00
CA PRO A 114 -14.62 -9.61 -1.32
C PRO A 114 -14.06 -8.72 -2.42
N LEU A 115 -13.79 -7.45 -2.12
CA LEU A 115 -13.18 -6.50 -3.06
C LEU A 115 -12.16 -5.66 -2.32
N LEU A 116 -10.97 -5.55 -2.90
CA LEU A 116 -9.89 -4.71 -2.42
C LEU A 116 -9.72 -3.56 -3.40
N TYR A 117 -9.52 -2.35 -2.89
CA TYR A 117 -9.40 -1.14 -3.70
C TYR A 117 -8.00 -0.54 -3.59
N LEU A 118 -7.62 0.23 -4.59
CA LEU A 118 -6.48 1.13 -4.55
C LEU A 118 -6.83 2.37 -5.37
N TYR A 119 -6.09 3.46 -5.17
CA TYR A 119 -6.10 4.54 -6.14
C TYR A 119 -4.68 4.82 -6.60
N CYS A 120 -4.54 5.25 -7.83
CA CYS A 120 -3.24 5.55 -8.42
C CYS A 120 -3.37 6.67 -9.46
N GLN A 121 -2.25 7.25 -9.82
CA GLN A 121 -2.19 8.14 -10.96
C GLN A 121 -2.45 7.35 -12.24
N PRO A 122 -3.04 7.99 -13.27
CA PRO A 122 -3.38 7.29 -14.52
C PRO A 122 -2.21 6.54 -15.15
N ALA A 123 -0.98 7.07 -15.02
CA ALA A 123 0.21 6.43 -15.59
C ALA A 123 0.50 5.05 -14.99
N LEU A 124 0.00 4.76 -13.79
CA LEU A 124 0.24 3.48 -13.10
C LEU A 124 -0.83 2.44 -13.39
N VAL A 125 -1.89 2.79 -14.07
CA VAL A 125 -2.98 1.85 -14.38
C VAL A 125 -2.48 0.60 -15.10
N PRO A 126 -1.62 0.68 -16.13
CA PRO A 126 -1.13 -0.54 -16.78
C PRO A 126 -0.38 -1.48 -15.85
N PHE A 127 0.39 -0.92 -14.89
CA PHE A 127 1.11 -1.74 -13.92
C PHE A 127 0.15 -2.61 -13.11
N TYR A 128 -0.92 -2.01 -12.60
CA TYR A 128 -1.90 -2.75 -11.81
C TYR A 128 -2.77 -3.67 -12.66
N GLN A 129 -3.10 -3.27 -13.90
CA GLN A 129 -3.87 -4.12 -14.80
C GLN A 129 -3.16 -5.45 -15.09
N GLN A 130 -1.83 -5.43 -15.23
CA GLN A 130 -1.05 -6.65 -15.43
C GLN A 130 -1.14 -7.59 -14.23
N LEU A 131 -1.42 -7.05 -13.05
CA LEU A 131 -1.53 -7.82 -11.81
C LEU A 131 -2.98 -8.27 -11.52
N GLY A 132 -3.89 -8.02 -12.44
CA GLY A 132 -5.29 -8.47 -12.32
C GLY A 132 -6.27 -7.44 -11.81
N TRP A 133 -5.82 -6.21 -11.57
CA TRP A 133 -6.69 -5.13 -11.11
C TRP A 133 -7.49 -4.55 -12.27
N GLN A 134 -8.69 -4.07 -11.97
CA GLN A 134 -9.58 -3.44 -12.94
C GLN A 134 -9.89 -2.02 -12.51
N THR A 135 -10.07 -1.15 -13.51
CA THR A 135 -10.52 0.22 -13.25
C THR A 135 -11.96 0.20 -12.72
N HIS A 136 -12.17 0.86 -11.59
CA HIS A 136 -13.49 1.00 -10.98
C HIS A 136 -14.11 2.34 -11.32
N THR A 137 -13.38 3.44 -11.08
CA THR A 137 -13.83 4.80 -11.37
C THR A 137 -12.67 5.77 -11.39
N GLU A 138 -12.93 6.98 -11.87
CA GLU A 138 -11.99 8.09 -11.75
C GLU A 138 -12.49 9.03 -10.66
N PHE A 139 -11.56 9.70 -9.97
CA PHE A 139 -11.90 10.56 -8.85
C PHE A 139 -10.89 11.71 -8.73
N LEU A 140 -11.36 12.87 -8.27
CA LEU A 140 -10.49 14.01 -7.99
C LEU A 140 -10.18 14.06 -6.50
N LEU A 141 -8.90 13.90 -6.15
CA LEU A 141 -8.40 14.12 -4.80
C LEU A 141 -7.74 15.50 -4.78
N GLY A 142 -8.52 16.52 -4.36
CA GLY A 142 -8.07 17.89 -4.49
C GLY A 142 -7.84 18.22 -5.97
N PRO A 143 -6.66 18.75 -6.35
CA PRO A 143 -6.36 19.06 -7.74
C PRO A 143 -5.92 17.84 -8.57
N MET A 144 -5.71 16.69 -7.93
CA MET A 144 -5.15 15.51 -8.60
C MET A 144 -6.23 14.55 -9.04
N GLN A 145 -6.20 14.18 -10.33
CA GLN A 145 -7.04 13.11 -10.84
C GLN A 145 -6.41 11.77 -10.55
N VAL A 146 -7.17 10.86 -9.93
CA VAL A 146 -6.73 9.51 -9.64
C VAL A 146 -7.71 8.50 -10.23
N VAL A 147 -7.23 7.29 -10.46
CA VAL A 147 -8.03 6.16 -10.90
C VAL A 147 -8.20 5.23 -9.71
N VAL A 148 -9.43 4.94 -9.35
CA VAL A 148 -9.74 3.92 -8.34
C VAL A 148 -9.83 2.58 -9.06
N MET A 149 -9.06 1.61 -8.58
CA MET A 149 -9.03 0.25 -9.13
C MET A 149 -9.47 -0.74 -8.07
N CYS A 150 -9.94 -1.90 -8.50
CA CYS A 150 -10.36 -2.94 -7.58
C CYS A 150 -9.95 -4.33 -8.08
N ILE A 151 -9.86 -5.26 -7.15
CA ILE A 151 -9.59 -6.66 -7.43
C ILE A 151 -10.39 -7.52 -6.43
N ALA A 152 -10.85 -8.69 -6.90
CA ALA A 152 -11.45 -9.69 -6.02
C ALA A 152 -10.32 -10.63 -5.55
N PRO A 153 -9.83 -10.51 -4.30
CA PRO A 153 -8.62 -11.21 -3.88
C PRO A 153 -8.73 -12.73 -4.00
N GLY A 154 -9.88 -13.28 -3.66
CA GLY A 154 -10.10 -14.74 -3.71
C GLY A 154 -10.02 -15.33 -5.10
N ALA A 155 -10.26 -14.55 -6.15
CA ALA A 155 -10.20 -15.02 -7.53
C ALA A 155 -8.77 -15.13 -8.06
N VAL A 156 -7.81 -14.48 -7.40
CA VAL A 156 -6.41 -14.39 -7.85
C VAL A 156 -5.53 -15.40 -7.14
N THR A 157 -5.94 -15.90 -5.98
CA THR A 157 -5.11 -16.72 -5.10
C THR A 157 -5.22 -18.22 -5.37
N GLN A 158 -5.77 -18.60 -6.47
CA GLN A 158 -5.94 -20.02 -6.83
C GLN A 158 -4.70 -20.60 -7.48
#